data_3dba6ae68d446f02ea1683d19f247950
#
_entry.id   3dba6ae68d446f02ea1683d19f247950
#
_cell.length_a   1.000
_cell.length_b   1.000
_cell.length_c   1.000
_cell.angle_alpha   90.00
_cell.angle_beta   90.00
_cell.angle_gamma   90.00
#
_symmetry.space_group_name_H-M   'P 1'
#
loop_
_entity.id
_entity.type
_entity.pdbx_description
1 polymer ?
#
loop_
_entity_poly.entity_id
_entity_poly.type
_entity_poly.pdbx_seq_one_letter_code
_entity_poly.pdbx_strand_id
1 'polypeptide(L)'
;MFERRIPEWLRHAPAPSVRGFAVLAGFEAVTRGILISIFPVALFDAFKDAALVSSFYFWIGITSLLVGLLVPFLNRFIRRRIIYTIGLLSYIVGSGLAITGEPEMILLSLAMNSIATVVVFVCFNAYVLDYIARIELGKSETLRMLYSALGWTIGPFLGVQLWTWWKPAPFLISSGSAVALLAMFLFMRLGNGRLIVRARTPAPNPLAFLRRFAEQERLIAGWLFAVIRSCGWWAYVVYLPIFSLQNGLPEQLGGVVLSLTNAGLFLSPFMLRWMQARSVRLAVRTGFLMSASLFVVGGILGAFPWLTVLCLFCGSFFLILLDICAGLPFLMAVKPSERTEMSAIYSSFRDVSAVLTPGAAWLVLLVSPISGIFIAAGGACLIAWHISGQLHPRLGAKRMRPA
;
A
#
# COMPACT_ATOMS: atom_id res chain seq x y z
N MET A 1 49.31 15.42 -5.49
CA MET A 1 47.91 15.13 -5.81
C MET A 1 47.75 13.62 -5.75
N PHE A 2 47.27 13.05 -4.63
CA PHE A 2 47.14 11.60 -4.47
C PHE A 2 45.90 11.14 -5.22
N GLU A 3 46.05 10.54 -6.41
CA GLU A 3 44.96 9.79 -7.06
C GLU A 3 44.58 8.62 -6.16
N ARG A 4 43.41 8.71 -5.53
CA ARG A 4 42.80 7.55 -4.88
C ARG A 4 42.55 6.48 -5.94
N ARG A 5 43.41 5.46 -5.98
CA ARG A 5 43.15 4.25 -6.80
C ARG A 5 41.87 3.60 -6.33
N ILE A 6 40.80 3.87 -7.04
CA ILE A 6 39.53 3.19 -6.82
C ILE A 6 39.68 1.77 -7.38
N PRO A 7 39.47 0.69 -6.59
CA PRO A 7 39.59 -0.67 -7.08
C PRO A 7 38.75 -0.86 -8.35
N GLU A 8 39.23 -1.69 -9.29
CA GLU A 8 38.67 -1.83 -10.62
C GLU A 8 37.20 -2.35 -10.61
N TRP A 9 36.88 -3.28 -9.68
CA TRP A 9 35.54 -3.73 -9.44
C TRP A 9 34.58 -2.63 -8.93
N LEU A 10 35.13 -1.58 -8.33
CA LEU A 10 34.40 -0.38 -7.93
C LEU A 10 34.21 0.62 -9.10
N ARG A 11 35.00 0.52 -10.18
CA ARG A 11 34.83 1.37 -11.38
C ARG A 11 33.69 0.89 -12.26
N HIS A 12 33.33 -0.39 -12.21
CA HIS A 12 32.33 -1.05 -13.04
C HIS A 12 31.02 -1.32 -12.31
N ALA A 13 30.63 -0.44 -11.37
CA ALA A 13 29.28 -0.53 -10.80
C ALA A 13 28.27 -0.48 -11.96
N PRO A 14 27.34 -1.44 -12.04
CA PRO A 14 26.35 -1.46 -13.10
C PRO A 14 25.56 -0.15 -13.10
N ALA A 15 25.36 0.44 -14.28
CA ALA A 15 24.48 1.58 -14.42
C ALA A 15 23.10 1.21 -13.84
N PRO A 16 22.44 2.12 -13.10
CA PRO A 16 21.11 1.86 -12.59
C PRO A 16 20.18 1.42 -13.72
N SER A 17 19.72 0.18 -13.67
CA SER A 17 18.92 -0.43 -14.71
C SER A 17 17.50 -0.71 -14.22
N VAL A 18 16.56 -0.87 -15.16
CA VAL A 18 15.18 -1.28 -14.87
C VAL A 18 15.15 -2.54 -13.99
N ARG A 19 16.02 -3.52 -14.26
CA ARG A 19 16.12 -4.74 -13.45
C ARG A 19 16.62 -4.47 -12.04
N GLY A 20 17.60 -3.57 -11.88
CA GLY A 20 18.12 -3.19 -10.57
C GLY A 20 17.02 -2.59 -9.68
N PHE A 21 16.20 -1.70 -10.23
CA PHE A 21 15.04 -1.15 -9.50
C PHE A 21 13.97 -2.21 -9.20
N ALA A 22 13.76 -3.17 -10.09
CA ALA A 22 12.84 -4.29 -9.82
C ALA A 22 13.33 -5.17 -8.66
N VAL A 23 14.64 -5.45 -8.58
CA VAL A 23 15.25 -6.20 -7.46
C VAL A 23 15.10 -5.44 -6.14
N LEU A 24 15.36 -4.12 -6.13
CA LEU A 24 15.12 -3.29 -4.94
C LEU A 24 13.66 -3.38 -4.48
N ALA A 25 12.71 -3.29 -5.40
CA ALA A 25 11.29 -3.42 -5.08
C ALA A 25 10.91 -4.82 -4.58
N GLY A 26 11.58 -5.87 -5.09
CA GLY A 26 11.41 -7.24 -4.61
C GLY A 26 11.86 -7.41 -3.16
N PHE A 27 13.04 -6.92 -2.78
CA PHE A 27 13.50 -6.94 -1.39
C PHE A 27 12.59 -6.12 -0.46
N GLU A 28 12.15 -4.93 -0.91
CA GLU A 28 11.19 -4.12 -0.15
C GLU A 28 9.88 -4.87 0.06
N ALA A 29 9.37 -5.55 -0.96
CA ALA A 29 8.14 -6.33 -0.87
C ALA A 29 8.27 -7.52 0.10
N VAL A 30 9.42 -8.19 0.16
CA VAL A 30 9.69 -9.22 1.18
C VAL A 30 9.75 -8.63 2.57
N THR A 31 10.49 -7.51 2.75
CA THR A 31 10.62 -6.81 4.03
C THR A 31 9.26 -6.47 4.63
N ARG A 32 8.33 -5.98 3.82
CA ARG A 32 7.00 -5.56 4.26
C ARG A 32 5.96 -6.67 4.23
N GLY A 33 6.00 -7.49 3.18
CA GLY A 33 5.01 -8.53 2.93
C GLY A 33 4.98 -9.60 4.02
N ILE A 34 6.14 -9.94 4.60
CA ILE A 34 6.22 -10.90 5.68
C ILE A 34 5.62 -10.35 6.99
N LEU A 35 5.68 -9.05 7.23
CA LEU A 35 5.20 -8.40 8.45
C LEU A 35 3.77 -7.89 8.36
N ILE A 36 3.16 -7.82 7.18
CA ILE A 36 1.84 -7.19 7.00
C ILE A 36 0.73 -7.89 7.80
N SER A 37 0.79 -9.22 7.91
CA SER A 37 -0.13 -10.00 8.74
C SER A 37 0.35 -10.16 10.18
N ILE A 38 1.65 -9.94 10.45
CA ILE A 38 2.24 -10.16 11.76
C ILE A 38 1.97 -8.98 12.69
N PHE A 39 2.12 -7.74 12.24
CA PHE A 39 1.92 -6.58 13.11
C PHE A 39 0.53 -6.53 13.76
N PRO A 40 -0.61 -6.74 13.02
CA PRO A 40 -1.91 -6.79 13.66
C PRO A 40 -2.03 -7.89 14.71
N VAL A 41 -1.49 -9.09 14.40
CA VAL A 41 -1.51 -10.26 15.29
C VAL A 41 -0.64 -9.99 16.53
N ALA A 42 0.61 -9.57 16.33
CA ALA A 42 1.57 -9.34 17.40
C ALA A 42 1.12 -8.24 18.37
N LEU A 43 0.58 -7.13 17.84
CA LEU A 43 0.05 -6.06 18.68
C LEU A 43 -1.20 -6.49 19.43
N PHE A 44 -2.12 -7.22 18.76
CA PHE A 44 -3.29 -7.73 19.44
C PHE A 44 -2.92 -8.77 20.50
N ASP A 45 -1.95 -9.64 20.24
CA ASP A 45 -1.44 -10.60 21.23
C ASP A 45 -0.81 -9.90 22.45
N ALA A 46 -0.08 -8.80 22.20
CA ALA A 46 0.60 -8.02 23.23
C ALA A 46 -0.35 -7.20 24.11
N PHE A 47 -1.32 -6.50 23.50
CA PHE A 47 -2.19 -5.55 24.21
C PHE A 47 -3.59 -6.07 24.52
N LYS A 48 -4.05 -7.13 23.85
CA LYS A 48 -5.36 -7.78 24.01
C LYS A 48 -6.58 -6.84 23.82
N ASP A 49 -6.37 -5.67 23.25
CA ASP A 49 -7.37 -4.63 23.00
C ASP A 49 -7.31 -4.14 21.56
N ALA A 50 -8.34 -4.44 20.77
CA ALA A 50 -8.43 -4.05 19.38
C ALA A 50 -8.62 -2.53 19.19
N ALA A 51 -9.31 -1.85 20.16
CA ALA A 51 -9.51 -0.41 20.11
C ALA A 51 -8.17 0.32 20.32
N LEU A 52 -7.38 -0.15 21.30
CA LEU A 52 -6.04 0.38 21.55
C LEU A 52 -5.12 0.17 20.36
N VAL A 53 -5.11 -1.03 19.76
CA VAL A 53 -4.34 -1.32 18.54
C VAL A 53 -4.75 -0.40 17.40
N SER A 54 -6.07 -0.15 17.21
CA SER A 54 -6.57 0.78 16.19
C SER A 54 -6.10 2.21 16.43
N SER A 55 -6.07 2.67 17.70
CA SER A 55 -5.54 3.99 18.05
C SER A 55 -4.06 4.12 17.71
N PHE A 56 -3.24 3.08 17.93
CA PHE A 56 -1.82 3.06 17.53
C PHE A 56 -1.66 3.20 16.02
N TYR A 57 -2.40 2.43 15.23
CA TYR A 57 -2.39 2.56 13.77
C TYR A 57 -2.80 3.96 13.31
N PHE A 58 -3.80 4.56 13.96
CA PHE A 58 -4.26 5.93 13.67
C PHE A 58 -3.15 6.96 13.87
N TRP A 59 -2.51 6.97 15.05
CA TRP A 59 -1.44 7.93 15.36
C TRP A 59 -0.19 7.70 14.53
N ILE A 60 0.18 6.44 14.28
CA ILE A 60 1.28 6.09 13.38
C ILE A 60 0.95 6.52 11.94
N GLY A 61 -0.29 6.37 11.50
CA GLY A 61 -0.77 6.85 10.20
C GLY A 61 -0.61 8.35 10.04
N ILE A 62 -1.02 9.15 11.04
CA ILE A 62 -0.82 10.61 11.05
C ILE A 62 0.67 10.95 10.97
N THR A 63 1.50 10.30 11.79
CA THR A 63 2.94 10.54 11.81
C THR A 63 3.57 10.21 10.45
N SER A 64 3.19 9.09 9.84
CA SER A 64 3.67 8.66 8.52
C SER A 64 3.26 9.65 7.42
N LEU A 65 2.02 10.16 7.46
CA LEU A 65 1.54 11.20 6.55
C LEU A 65 2.38 12.48 6.67
N LEU A 66 2.61 12.96 7.90
CA LEU A 66 3.43 14.15 8.14
C LEU A 66 4.87 13.96 7.64
N VAL A 67 5.48 12.82 7.93
CA VAL A 67 6.82 12.48 7.42
C VAL A 67 6.83 12.44 5.89
N GLY A 68 5.82 11.85 5.26
CA GLY A 68 5.69 11.81 3.80
C GLY A 68 5.69 13.19 3.16
N LEU A 69 4.97 14.14 3.76
CA LEU A 69 4.95 15.54 3.33
C LEU A 69 6.29 16.25 3.58
N LEU A 70 7.03 15.86 4.61
CA LEU A 70 8.33 16.45 4.95
C LEU A 70 9.47 15.94 4.09
N VAL A 71 9.42 14.71 3.55
CA VAL A 71 10.52 14.11 2.74
C VAL A 71 10.94 15.00 1.56
N PRO A 72 10.04 15.55 0.71
CA PRO A 72 10.42 16.45 -0.37
C PRO A 72 11.10 17.73 0.12
N PHE A 73 10.67 18.25 1.29
CA PHE A 73 11.27 19.42 1.92
C PHE A 73 12.68 19.08 2.46
N LEU A 74 12.84 17.98 3.16
CA LEU A 74 14.13 17.50 3.67
C LEU A 74 15.15 17.27 2.55
N ASN A 75 14.71 16.83 1.37
CA ASN A 75 15.56 16.65 0.20
C ASN A 75 16.22 17.95 -0.31
N ARG A 76 15.77 19.13 0.14
CA ARG A 76 16.42 20.40 -0.18
C ARG A 76 17.70 20.62 0.63
N PHE A 77 17.74 20.10 1.87
CA PHE A 77 18.85 20.29 2.81
C PHE A 77 19.74 19.06 2.90
N ILE A 78 19.15 17.86 2.84
CA ILE A 78 19.83 16.58 3.01
C ILE A 78 19.82 15.84 1.67
N ARG A 79 20.96 15.23 1.33
CA ARG A 79 21.06 14.42 0.10
C ARG A 79 20.08 13.26 0.14
N ARG A 80 19.30 13.05 -0.91
CA ARG A 80 18.30 11.95 -1.02
C ARG A 80 18.86 10.58 -0.64
N ARG A 81 20.13 10.32 -0.99
CA ARG A 81 20.83 9.10 -0.59
C ARG A 81 20.83 8.88 0.91
N ILE A 82 21.08 9.93 1.70
CA ILE A 82 21.10 9.85 3.17
C ILE A 82 19.68 9.57 3.69
N ILE A 83 18.67 10.28 3.19
CA ILE A 83 17.27 10.10 3.59
C ILE A 83 16.81 8.67 3.27
N TYR A 84 17.11 8.16 2.08
CA TYR A 84 16.80 6.78 1.70
C TYR A 84 17.49 5.76 2.60
N THR A 85 18.78 5.97 2.90
CA THR A 85 19.57 5.11 3.80
C THR A 85 18.98 5.11 5.22
N ILE A 86 18.57 6.27 5.74
CA ILE A 86 17.88 6.38 7.05
C ILE A 86 16.58 5.56 7.02
N GLY A 87 15.78 5.65 5.96
CA GLY A 87 14.58 4.81 5.81
C GLY A 87 14.89 3.31 5.84
N LEU A 88 15.94 2.87 5.14
CA LEU A 88 16.36 1.47 5.16
C LEU A 88 16.88 1.02 6.54
N LEU A 89 17.66 1.87 7.20
CA LEU A 89 18.10 1.61 8.59
C LEU A 89 16.93 1.54 9.55
N SER A 90 15.89 2.36 9.34
CA SER A 90 14.66 2.29 10.14
C SER A 90 13.92 0.95 9.97
N TYR A 91 13.92 0.33 8.78
CA TYR A 91 13.42 -1.02 8.59
C TYR A 91 14.24 -2.05 9.39
N ILE A 92 15.57 -1.98 9.29
CA ILE A 92 16.49 -2.92 9.96
C ILE A 92 16.33 -2.82 11.48
N VAL A 93 16.46 -1.61 12.03
CA VAL A 93 16.37 -1.36 13.47
C VAL A 93 14.96 -1.65 13.98
N GLY A 94 13.93 -1.17 13.27
CA GLY A 94 12.53 -1.40 13.64
C GLY A 94 12.22 -2.89 13.73
N SER A 95 12.52 -3.67 12.68
CA SER A 95 12.32 -5.12 12.72
C SER A 95 13.19 -5.79 13.78
N GLY A 96 14.42 -5.30 14.03
CA GLY A 96 15.30 -5.78 15.08
C GLY A 96 14.73 -5.58 16.49
N LEU A 97 14.10 -4.44 16.77
CA LEU A 97 13.48 -4.17 18.07
C LEU A 97 12.34 -5.14 18.38
N ALA A 98 11.52 -5.51 17.39
CA ALA A 98 10.42 -6.45 17.60
C ALA A 98 10.87 -7.88 17.98
N ILE A 99 12.15 -8.23 17.77
CA ILE A 99 12.71 -9.53 18.15
C ILE A 99 12.68 -9.71 19.68
N THR A 100 12.73 -8.64 20.45
CA THR A 100 12.67 -8.69 21.92
C THR A 100 11.34 -9.26 22.42
N GLY A 101 10.26 -9.14 21.64
CA GLY A 101 8.92 -9.57 22.02
C GLY A 101 8.20 -8.66 23.00
N GLU A 102 8.85 -7.58 23.46
CA GLU A 102 8.25 -6.61 24.36
C GLU A 102 7.16 -5.78 23.63
N PRO A 103 5.97 -5.57 24.24
CA PRO A 103 4.86 -4.84 23.61
C PRO A 103 5.23 -3.47 23.04
N GLU A 104 6.00 -2.70 23.82
CA GLU A 104 6.43 -1.36 23.43
C GLU A 104 7.42 -1.40 22.26
N MET A 105 8.28 -2.41 22.20
CA MET A 105 9.24 -2.58 21.11
C MET A 105 8.54 -3.02 19.82
N ILE A 106 7.50 -3.84 19.92
CA ILE A 106 6.66 -4.21 18.75
C ILE A 106 5.93 -2.98 18.23
N LEU A 107 5.39 -2.13 19.10
CA LEU A 107 4.74 -0.88 18.71
C LEU A 107 5.73 0.10 18.04
N LEU A 108 6.91 0.28 18.63
CA LEU A 108 7.97 1.10 18.06
C LEU A 108 8.45 0.55 16.71
N SER A 109 8.53 -0.77 16.59
CA SER A 109 8.82 -1.45 15.33
C SER A 109 7.78 -1.10 14.25
N LEU A 110 6.49 -1.18 14.56
CA LEU A 110 5.43 -0.79 13.62
C LEU A 110 5.59 0.67 13.18
N ALA A 111 5.83 1.58 14.13
CA ALA A 111 6.03 2.99 13.83
C ALA A 111 7.23 3.22 12.91
N MET A 112 8.38 2.61 13.23
CA MET A 112 9.60 2.73 12.42
C MET A 112 9.42 2.12 11.02
N ASN A 113 8.79 0.96 10.90
CA ASN A 113 8.49 0.32 9.62
C ASN A 113 7.52 1.15 8.77
N SER A 114 6.50 1.76 9.39
CA SER A 114 5.52 2.61 8.70
C SER A 114 6.18 3.89 8.15
N ILE A 115 6.98 4.57 8.97
CA ILE A 115 7.75 5.75 8.56
C ILE A 115 8.76 5.38 7.47
N ALA A 116 9.51 4.28 7.64
CA ALA A 116 10.45 3.78 6.66
C ALA A 116 9.78 3.53 5.31
N THR A 117 8.58 2.93 5.30
CA THR A 117 7.78 2.68 4.10
C THR A 117 7.56 3.97 3.29
N VAL A 118 7.13 5.02 3.95
CA VAL A 118 6.84 6.31 3.28
C VAL A 118 8.12 6.96 2.76
N VAL A 119 9.16 7.02 3.57
CA VAL A 119 10.47 7.60 3.20
C VAL A 119 11.08 6.86 2.01
N VAL A 120 11.12 5.53 2.08
CA VAL A 120 11.66 4.67 1.02
C VAL A 120 10.84 4.81 -0.25
N PHE A 121 9.50 4.78 -0.16
CA PHE A 121 8.62 4.91 -1.32
C PHE A 121 8.80 6.24 -2.06
N VAL A 122 8.82 7.37 -1.34
CA VAL A 122 8.99 8.70 -1.94
C VAL A 122 10.36 8.82 -2.61
N CYS A 123 11.43 8.41 -1.92
CA CYS A 123 12.78 8.48 -2.48
C CYS A 123 12.98 7.51 -3.65
N PHE A 124 12.44 6.29 -3.55
CA PHE A 124 12.53 5.27 -4.60
C PHE A 124 11.87 5.74 -5.90
N ASN A 125 10.64 6.25 -5.84
CA ASN A 125 9.96 6.77 -7.02
C ASN A 125 10.73 7.94 -7.67
N ALA A 126 11.32 8.80 -6.84
CA ALA A 126 12.15 9.88 -7.34
C ALA A 126 13.42 9.35 -8.05
N TYR A 127 14.06 8.28 -7.52
CA TYR A 127 15.19 7.64 -8.22
C TYR A 127 14.76 6.99 -9.54
N VAL A 128 13.62 6.30 -9.58
CA VAL A 128 13.10 5.70 -10.83
C VAL A 128 12.91 6.78 -11.89
N LEU A 129 12.34 7.93 -11.53
CA LEU A 129 12.13 9.05 -12.47
C LEU A 129 13.44 9.71 -12.94
N ASP A 130 14.47 9.71 -12.09
CA ASP A 130 15.77 10.31 -12.42
C ASP A 130 16.63 9.41 -13.35
N TYR A 131 16.55 8.08 -13.16
CA TYR A 131 17.45 7.14 -13.83
C TYR A 131 16.81 6.36 -14.98
N ILE A 132 15.49 6.22 -15.01
CA ILE A 132 14.79 5.46 -16.04
C ILE A 132 14.21 6.39 -17.12
N ALA A 133 14.54 6.11 -18.36
CA ALA A 133 14.01 6.86 -19.50
C ALA A 133 12.47 6.75 -19.55
N ARG A 134 11.79 7.83 -19.92
CA ARG A 134 10.32 7.89 -19.97
C ARG A 134 9.68 6.76 -20.76
N ILE A 135 10.33 6.33 -21.85
CA ILE A 135 9.84 5.24 -22.71
C ILE A 135 9.91 3.86 -22.01
N GLU A 136 10.80 3.70 -21.03
CA GLU A 136 11.01 2.46 -20.28
C GLU A 136 10.26 2.41 -18.95
N LEU A 137 9.57 3.50 -18.54
CA LEU A 137 8.84 3.56 -17.28
C LEU A 137 7.77 2.46 -17.18
N GLY A 138 7.05 2.18 -18.27
CA GLY A 138 6.06 1.11 -18.30
C GLY A 138 6.69 -0.27 -18.05
N LYS A 139 7.83 -0.57 -18.68
CA LYS A 139 8.60 -1.80 -18.46
C LYS A 139 9.14 -1.88 -17.03
N SER A 140 9.61 -0.75 -16.50
CA SER A 140 10.09 -0.65 -15.12
C SER A 140 8.99 -0.98 -14.13
N GLU A 141 7.80 -0.40 -14.30
CA GLU A 141 6.66 -0.66 -13.43
C GLU A 141 6.21 -2.11 -13.49
N THR A 142 6.10 -2.69 -14.69
CA THR A 142 5.73 -4.10 -14.86
C THR A 142 6.71 -5.05 -14.17
N LEU A 143 8.03 -4.83 -14.34
CA LEU A 143 9.04 -5.64 -13.66
C LEU A 143 9.02 -5.45 -12.15
N ARG A 144 8.83 -4.22 -11.67
CA ARG A 144 8.67 -3.93 -10.26
C ARG A 144 7.49 -4.70 -9.66
N MET A 145 6.34 -4.67 -10.32
CA MET A 145 5.16 -5.44 -9.88
C MET A 145 5.42 -6.94 -9.85
N LEU A 146 6.10 -7.49 -10.88
CA LEU A 146 6.41 -8.91 -10.96
C LEU A 146 7.32 -9.37 -9.81
N TYR A 147 8.41 -8.63 -9.54
CA TYR A 147 9.35 -8.96 -8.46
C TYR A 147 8.71 -8.77 -7.08
N SER A 148 7.85 -7.78 -6.93
CA SER A 148 7.13 -7.54 -5.68
C SER A 148 6.01 -8.56 -5.44
N ALA A 149 5.41 -9.12 -6.49
CA ALA A 149 4.30 -10.06 -6.38
C ALA A 149 4.64 -11.28 -5.52
N LEU A 150 5.86 -11.81 -5.61
CA LEU A 150 6.30 -12.93 -4.78
C LEU A 150 6.28 -12.57 -3.29
N GLY A 151 6.84 -11.41 -2.93
CA GLY A 151 6.85 -10.94 -1.55
C GLY A 151 5.44 -10.73 -0.99
N TRP A 152 4.54 -10.13 -1.78
CA TRP A 152 3.17 -9.89 -1.36
C TRP A 152 2.27 -11.12 -1.35
N THR A 153 2.54 -12.13 -2.21
CA THR A 153 1.75 -13.36 -2.26
C THR A 153 2.20 -14.37 -1.21
N ILE A 154 3.52 -14.58 -1.09
CA ILE A 154 4.06 -15.61 -0.19
C ILE A 154 4.31 -15.05 1.20
N GLY A 155 4.66 -13.77 1.31
CA GLY A 155 5.05 -13.11 2.56
C GLY A 155 4.05 -13.26 3.70
N PRO A 156 2.75 -12.93 3.52
CA PRO A 156 1.77 -13.04 4.59
C PRO A 156 1.62 -14.46 5.13
N PHE A 157 1.62 -15.47 4.26
CA PHE A 157 1.57 -16.88 4.64
C PHE A 157 2.82 -17.30 5.42
N LEU A 158 4.00 -17.05 4.85
CA LEU A 158 5.26 -17.38 5.51
C LEU A 158 5.40 -16.64 6.85
N GLY A 159 4.99 -15.39 6.90
CA GLY A 159 5.06 -14.58 8.12
C GLY A 159 4.35 -15.27 9.27
N VAL A 160 3.09 -15.67 9.09
CA VAL A 160 2.31 -16.31 10.17
C VAL A 160 2.79 -17.74 10.48
N GLN A 161 3.25 -18.51 9.48
CA GLN A 161 3.83 -19.83 9.74
C GLN A 161 5.12 -19.73 10.57
N LEU A 162 5.97 -18.79 10.24
CA LEU A 162 7.19 -18.52 11.00
C LEU A 162 6.89 -17.98 12.39
N TRP A 163 5.89 -17.12 12.53
CA TRP A 163 5.45 -16.58 13.83
C TRP A 163 5.00 -17.68 14.79
N THR A 164 4.24 -18.66 14.31
CA THR A 164 3.79 -19.79 15.12
C THR A 164 4.91 -20.76 15.47
N TRP A 165 5.91 -20.90 14.58
CA TRP A 165 7.09 -21.73 14.85
C TRP A 165 8.09 -21.05 15.79
N TRP A 166 8.40 -19.78 15.55
CA TRP A 166 9.32 -18.97 16.34
C TRP A 166 9.04 -17.50 16.16
N LYS A 167 8.47 -16.87 17.18
CA LYS A 167 7.98 -15.47 17.12
C LYS A 167 8.99 -14.45 16.54
N PRO A 168 10.31 -14.50 16.82
CA PRO A 168 11.29 -13.61 16.20
C PRO A 168 11.55 -13.83 14.70
N ALA A 169 11.25 -15.01 14.15
CA ALA A 169 11.65 -15.38 12.77
C ALA A 169 11.16 -14.40 11.68
N PRO A 170 9.88 -13.96 11.65
CA PRO A 170 9.42 -13.01 10.64
C PRO A 170 10.20 -11.69 10.68
N PHE A 171 10.52 -11.20 11.87
CA PHE A 171 11.26 -9.95 12.05
C PHE A 171 12.71 -10.08 11.62
N LEU A 172 13.35 -11.23 11.88
CA LEU A 172 14.72 -11.53 11.42
C LEU A 172 14.78 -11.56 9.88
N ILE A 173 13.82 -12.21 9.22
CA ILE A 173 13.78 -12.28 7.75
C ILE A 173 13.51 -10.90 7.18
N SER A 174 12.59 -10.13 7.77
CA SER A 174 12.32 -8.75 7.37
C SER A 174 13.59 -7.89 7.49
N SER A 175 14.28 -7.95 8.64
CA SER A 175 15.53 -7.23 8.88
C SER A 175 16.62 -7.66 7.90
N GLY A 176 16.79 -8.96 7.67
CA GLY A 176 17.75 -9.52 6.70
C GLY A 176 17.46 -9.06 5.26
N SER A 177 16.18 -9.05 4.86
CA SER A 177 15.77 -8.52 3.56
C SER A 177 16.05 -7.01 3.44
N ALA A 178 15.82 -6.26 4.51
CA ALA A 178 16.15 -4.82 4.55
C ALA A 178 17.67 -4.57 4.48
N VAL A 179 18.50 -5.43 5.08
CA VAL A 179 19.96 -5.40 4.91
C VAL A 179 20.34 -5.67 3.46
N ALA A 180 19.75 -6.68 2.82
CA ALA A 180 19.98 -6.98 1.41
C ALA A 180 19.55 -5.81 0.50
N LEU A 181 18.40 -5.19 0.82
CA LEU A 181 17.91 -3.99 0.15
C LEU A 181 18.92 -2.82 0.27
N LEU A 182 19.46 -2.58 1.47
CA LEU A 182 20.48 -1.57 1.70
C LEU A 182 21.77 -1.88 0.94
N ALA A 183 22.24 -3.13 1.00
CA ALA A 183 23.44 -3.57 0.28
C ALA A 183 23.29 -3.37 -1.23
N MET A 184 22.14 -3.78 -1.80
CA MET A 184 21.84 -3.58 -3.23
C MET A 184 21.76 -2.11 -3.60
N PHE A 185 21.13 -1.27 -2.77
CA PHE A 185 21.09 0.17 -2.98
C PHE A 185 22.50 0.81 -3.02
N LEU A 186 23.35 0.43 -2.06
CA LEU A 186 24.72 0.91 -2.00
C LEU A 186 25.55 0.41 -3.20
N PHE A 187 25.35 -0.84 -3.61
CA PHE A 187 26.01 -1.44 -4.77
C PHE A 187 25.63 -0.72 -6.07
N MET A 188 24.37 -0.39 -6.27
CA MET A 188 23.91 0.38 -7.44
C MET A 188 24.43 1.82 -7.48
N ARG A 189 25.06 2.30 -6.42
CA ARG A 189 25.60 3.68 -6.29
C ARG A 189 24.60 4.77 -6.67
N LEU A 190 23.34 4.56 -6.39
CA LEU A 190 22.30 5.56 -6.57
C LEU A 190 22.64 6.81 -5.76
N GLY A 191 22.67 7.95 -6.42
CA GLY A 191 23.05 9.22 -5.79
C GLY A 191 24.48 9.72 -6.05
N ASN A 192 25.27 9.05 -6.91
CA ASN A 192 26.49 9.63 -7.46
C ASN A 192 26.13 10.75 -8.47
N GLY A 193 26.03 11.95 -7.95
CA GLY A 193 25.43 13.19 -8.38
C GLY A 193 25.73 13.79 -9.76
N ARG A 194 26.23 13.06 -10.74
CA ARG A 194 26.45 13.62 -12.09
C ARG A 194 25.21 13.59 -12.99
N LEU A 195 24.20 12.75 -12.67
CA LEU A 195 22.96 12.61 -13.44
C LEU A 195 21.77 13.33 -12.81
N ILE A 196 21.88 13.73 -11.53
CA ILE A 196 20.79 14.44 -10.84
C ILE A 196 20.86 15.92 -11.23
N VAL A 197 20.14 16.28 -12.28
CA VAL A 197 19.91 17.69 -12.62
C VAL A 197 18.98 18.26 -11.55
N ARG A 198 19.47 19.24 -10.76
CA ARG A 198 18.60 20.00 -9.86
C ARG A 198 17.45 20.56 -10.67
N ALA A 199 16.21 20.23 -10.28
CA ALA A 199 15.03 20.81 -10.90
C ALA A 199 15.17 22.35 -10.87
N ARG A 200 15.15 22.99 -12.03
CA ARG A 200 15.27 24.46 -12.17
C ARG A 200 14.07 25.19 -11.55
N THR A 201 12.94 24.50 -11.41
CA THR A 201 11.72 25.01 -10.76
C THR A 201 11.48 24.24 -9.48
N PRO A 202 11.20 24.92 -8.34
CA PRO A 202 10.77 24.25 -7.13
C PRO A 202 9.55 23.38 -7.41
N ALA A 203 9.48 22.18 -6.81
CA ALA A 203 8.29 21.35 -6.92
C ALA A 203 7.06 22.20 -6.54
N PRO A 204 6.01 22.21 -7.37
CA PRO A 204 4.81 22.98 -7.08
C PRO A 204 4.27 22.54 -5.72
N ASN A 205 3.85 23.52 -4.90
CA ASN A 205 3.22 23.22 -3.62
C ASN A 205 1.93 22.42 -3.89
N PRO A 206 1.82 21.14 -3.47
CA PRO A 206 0.63 20.34 -3.74
C PRO A 206 -0.64 20.98 -3.17
N LEU A 207 -0.53 21.80 -2.11
CA LEU A 207 -1.66 22.52 -1.54
C LEU A 207 -2.17 23.67 -2.44
N ALA A 208 -1.31 24.21 -3.33
CA ALA A 208 -1.72 25.27 -4.25
C ALA A 208 -2.80 24.81 -5.24
N PHE A 209 -2.83 23.53 -5.56
CA PHE A 209 -3.80 22.94 -6.51
C PHE A 209 -5.01 22.31 -5.82
N LEU A 210 -5.03 22.26 -4.47
CA LEU A 210 -6.08 21.60 -3.71
C LEU A 210 -7.45 22.25 -3.96
N ARG A 211 -7.49 23.58 -4.00
CA ARG A 211 -8.72 24.33 -4.30
C ARG A 211 -9.25 23.98 -5.71
N ARG A 212 -8.36 23.99 -6.70
CA ARG A 212 -8.71 23.67 -8.08
C ARG A 212 -9.14 22.21 -8.28
N PHE A 213 -8.58 21.30 -7.47
CA PHE A 213 -9.01 19.91 -7.40
C PHE A 213 -10.42 19.81 -6.79
N ALA A 214 -10.67 20.54 -5.69
CA ALA A 214 -11.95 20.57 -4.99
C ALA A 214 -13.09 21.19 -5.81
N GLU A 215 -12.77 22.09 -6.74
CA GLU A 215 -13.76 22.67 -7.67
C GLU A 215 -14.22 21.67 -8.78
N GLN A 216 -13.55 20.51 -8.91
CA GLN A 216 -13.84 19.51 -9.94
C GLN A 216 -14.49 18.26 -9.35
N GLU A 217 -15.81 18.22 -9.25
CA GLU A 217 -16.59 17.10 -8.67
C GLU A 217 -16.20 15.72 -9.20
N ARG A 218 -15.87 15.62 -10.48
CA ARG A 218 -15.47 14.34 -11.11
C ARG A 218 -14.13 13.83 -10.59
N LEU A 219 -13.20 14.72 -10.25
CA LEU A 219 -11.91 14.37 -9.67
C LEU A 219 -12.08 13.94 -8.22
N ILE A 220 -12.93 14.67 -7.47
CA ILE A 220 -13.28 14.29 -6.08
C ILE A 220 -13.91 12.91 -6.06
N ALA A 221 -14.90 12.63 -6.90
CA ALA A 221 -15.55 11.33 -6.98
C ALA A 221 -14.55 10.21 -7.30
N GLY A 222 -13.66 10.42 -8.27
CA GLY A 222 -12.60 9.47 -8.59
C GLY A 222 -11.60 9.24 -7.44
N TRP A 223 -11.26 10.29 -6.70
CA TRP A 223 -10.42 10.20 -5.51
C TRP A 223 -11.13 9.47 -4.36
N LEU A 224 -12.40 9.77 -4.09
CA LEU A 224 -13.20 9.07 -3.10
C LEU A 224 -13.31 7.57 -3.38
N PHE A 225 -13.46 7.17 -4.64
CA PHE A 225 -13.43 5.74 -5.00
C PHE A 225 -12.12 5.08 -4.60
N ALA A 226 -10.98 5.75 -4.80
CA ALA A 226 -9.68 5.23 -4.40
C ALA A 226 -9.52 5.18 -2.87
N VAL A 227 -9.99 6.21 -2.14
CA VAL A 227 -9.97 6.25 -0.67
C VAL A 227 -10.82 5.11 -0.10
N ILE A 228 -12.10 4.99 -0.51
CA ILE A 228 -13.03 3.98 0.02
C ILE A 228 -12.54 2.57 -0.29
N ARG A 229 -12.06 2.31 -1.51
CA ARG A 229 -11.41 1.04 -1.85
C ARG A 229 -10.24 0.74 -0.93
N SER A 230 -9.37 1.71 -0.70
CA SER A 230 -8.20 1.55 0.16
C SER A 230 -8.60 1.34 1.62
N CYS A 231 -9.68 1.99 2.10
CA CYS A 231 -10.26 1.71 3.42
C CYS A 231 -10.77 0.26 3.52
N GLY A 232 -11.40 -0.26 2.47
CA GLY A 232 -11.80 -1.66 2.40
C GLY A 232 -10.62 -2.63 2.54
N TRP A 233 -9.50 -2.34 1.86
CA TRP A 233 -8.26 -3.10 2.02
C TRP A 233 -7.69 -3.02 3.43
N TRP A 234 -7.65 -1.83 4.05
CA TRP A 234 -7.21 -1.66 5.42
C TRP A 234 -8.08 -2.44 6.41
N ALA A 235 -9.41 -2.36 6.26
CA ALA A 235 -10.34 -3.12 7.08
C ALA A 235 -10.10 -4.64 6.96
N TYR A 236 -9.85 -5.13 5.75
CA TYR A 236 -9.58 -6.53 5.50
C TYR A 236 -8.21 -6.96 6.04
N VAL A 237 -7.13 -6.27 5.70
CA VAL A 237 -5.76 -6.69 6.02
C VAL A 237 -5.44 -6.62 7.50
N VAL A 238 -5.93 -5.59 8.20
CA VAL A 238 -5.61 -5.36 9.61
C VAL A 238 -6.60 -6.06 10.53
N TYR A 239 -7.90 -5.95 10.25
CA TYR A 239 -8.91 -6.37 11.21
C TYR A 239 -9.41 -7.81 11.03
N LEU A 240 -9.23 -8.45 9.86
CA LEU A 240 -9.56 -9.86 9.70
C LEU A 240 -8.65 -10.77 10.57
N PRO A 241 -7.32 -10.59 10.64
CA PRO A 241 -6.48 -11.35 11.57
C PRO A 241 -6.88 -11.15 13.04
N ILE A 242 -7.15 -9.90 13.46
CA ILE A 242 -7.58 -9.57 14.83
C ILE A 242 -8.94 -10.22 15.13
N PHE A 243 -9.90 -10.14 14.20
CA PHE A 243 -11.20 -10.81 14.32
C PHE A 243 -11.04 -12.32 14.49
N SER A 244 -10.16 -12.93 13.70
CA SER A 244 -9.87 -14.37 13.77
C SER A 244 -9.38 -14.78 15.16
N LEU A 245 -8.42 -14.03 15.70
CA LEU A 245 -7.87 -14.29 17.05
C LEU A 245 -8.92 -14.10 18.14
N GLN A 246 -9.71 -13.03 18.10
CA GLN A 246 -10.75 -12.78 19.09
C GLN A 246 -11.84 -13.87 19.13
N ASN A 247 -12.09 -14.52 18.00
CA ASN A 247 -13.10 -15.57 17.87
C ASN A 247 -12.51 -16.99 17.93
N GLY A 248 -11.26 -17.16 18.40
CA GLY A 248 -10.64 -18.47 18.60
C GLY A 248 -10.31 -19.23 17.31
N LEU A 249 -10.25 -18.54 16.16
CA LEU A 249 -9.79 -19.13 14.91
C LEU A 249 -8.24 -19.26 14.90
N PRO A 250 -7.67 -20.16 14.06
CA PRO A 250 -6.23 -20.33 13.99
C PRO A 250 -5.49 -19.01 13.68
N GLU A 251 -4.37 -18.76 14.37
CA GLU A 251 -3.53 -17.57 14.16
C GLU A 251 -3.08 -17.41 12.70
N GLN A 252 -2.85 -18.55 12.01
CA GLN A 252 -2.40 -18.59 10.62
C GLN A 252 -3.46 -18.10 9.64
N LEU A 253 -4.74 -18.12 10.03
CA LEU A 253 -5.85 -17.90 9.11
C LEU A 253 -5.76 -16.55 8.39
N GLY A 254 -5.44 -15.48 9.12
CA GLY A 254 -5.31 -14.14 8.55
C GLY A 254 -4.27 -14.07 7.43
N GLY A 255 -3.09 -14.64 7.67
CA GLY A 255 -2.01 -14.68 6.67
C GLY A 255 -2.31 -15.59 5.49
N VAL A 256 -2.91 -16.77 5.73
CA VAL A 256 -3.33 -17.71 4.67
C VAL A 256 -4.35 -17.04 3.75
N VAL A 257 -5.41 -16.45 4.32
CA VAL A 257 -6.48 -15.82 3.57
C VAL A 257 -5.97 -14.61 2.78
N LEU A 258 -5.06 -13.80 3.36
CA LEU A 258 -4.44 -12.68 2.66
C LEU A 258 -3.55 -13.15 1.51
N SER A 259 -2.78 -14.21 1.69
CA SER A 259 -1.96 -14.80 0.62
C SER A 259 -2.81 -15.36 -0.52
N LEU A 260 -3.92 -16.04 -0.21
CA LEU A 260 -4.87 -16.51 -1.21
C LEU A 260 -5.53 -15.36 -1.96
N THR A 261 -5.86 -14.27 -1.27
CA THR A 261 -6.37 -13.05 -1.91
C THR A 261 -5.33 -12.46 -2.86
N ASN A 262 -4.06 -12.34 -2.43
CA ASN A 262 -2.99 -11.83 -3.29
C ASN A 262 -2.73 -12.76 -4.49
N ALA A 263 -2.87 -14.09 -4.33
CA ALA A 263 -2.86 -15.01 -5.46
C ALA A 263 -4.02 -14.73 -6.45
N GLY A 264 -5.16 -14.23 -5.96
CA GLY A 264 -6.28 -13.75 -6.78
C GLY A 264 -5.91 -12.63 -7.76
N LEU A 265 -4.78 -11.93 -7.55
CA LEU A 265 -4.25 -10.95 -8.52
C LEU A 265 -3.92 -11.59 -9.88
N PHE A 266 -3.63 -12.88 -9.94
CA PHE A 266 -3.47 -13.61 -11.20
C PHE A 266 -4.76 -13.67 -12.04
N LEU A 267 -5.92 -13.40 -11.42
CA LEU A 267 -7.21 -13.28 -12.12
C LEU A 267 -7.42 -11.90 -12.75
N SER A 268 -6.55 -10.93 -12.47
CA SER A 268 -6.66 -9.55 -13.00
C SER A 268 -6.84 -9.47 -14.52
N PRO A 269 -6.16 -10.30 -15.37
CA PRO A 269 -6.38 -10.24 -16.82
C PRO A 269 -7.81 -10.61 -17.23
N PHE A 270 -8.45 -11.54 -16.50
CA PHE A 270 -9.85 -11.92 -16.75
C PHE A 270 -10.80 -10.81 -16.32
N MET A 271 -10.57 -10.21 -15.16
CA MET A 271 -11.34 -9.07 -14.65
C MET A 271 -11.22 -7.87 -15.61
N LEU A 272 -10.01 -7.60 -16.11
CA LEU A 272 -9.77 -6.56 -17.11
C LEU A 272 -10.54 -6.80 -18.41
N ARG A 273 -10.50 -8.04 -18.94
CA ARG A 273 -11.25 -8.41 -20.14
C ARG A 273 -12.75 -8.25 -19.94
N TRP A 274 -13.26 -8.69 -18.79
CA TRP A 274 -14.67 -8.52 -18.44
C TRP A 274 -15.07 -7.04 -18.37
N MET A 275 -14.28 -6.20 -17.75
CA MET A 275 -14.49 -4.75 -17.68
C MET A 275 -14.49 -4.12 -19.09
N GLN A 276 -13.50 -4.49 -19.95
CA GLN A 276 -13.38 -3.96 -21.30
C GLN A 276 -14.54 -4.40 -22.21
N ALA A 277 -15.12 -5.58 -21.98
CA ALA A 277 -16.29 -6.06 -22.72
C ALA A 277 -17.59 -5.34 -22.32
N ARG A 278 -17.64 -4.74 -21.15
CA ARG A 278 -18.82 -4.06 -20.59
C ARG A 278 -18.63 -2.55 -20.55
N SER A 279 -18.25 -2.03 -19.40
CA SER A 279 -17.90 -0.61 -19.21
C SER A 279 -17.19 -0.42 -17.86
N VAL A 280 -16.39 0.64 -17.75
CA VAL A 280 -15.76 1.04 -16.49
C VAL A 280 -16.80 1.33 -15.41
N ARG A 281 -17.90 2.02 -15.77
CA ARG A 281 -19.00 2.32 -14.84
C ARG A 281 -19.58 1.03 -14.23
N LEU A 282 -19.90 0.04 -15.06
CA LEU A 282 -20.46 -1.22 -14.56
C LEU A 282 -19.47 -1.93 -13.65
N ALA A 283 -18.18 -2.00 -14.02
CA ALA A 283 -17.15 -2.64 -13.22
C ALA A 283 -17.00 -1.98 -11.85
N VAL A 284 -16.92 -0.65 -11.78
CA VAL A 284 -16.86 0.10 -10.54
C VAL A 284 -18.10 -0.14 -9.67
N ARG A 285 -19.30 -0.08 -10.26
CA ARG A 285 -20.55 -0.34 -9.54
C ARG A 285 -20.63 -1.76 -9.00
N THR A 286 -20.30 -2.75 -9.84
CA THR A 286 -20.29 -4.16 -9.40
C THR A 286 -19.26 -4.38 -8.29
N GLY A 287 -18.05 -3.84 -8.43
CA GLY A 287 -17.01 -3.95 -7.42
C GLY A 287 -17.45 -3.40 -6.07
N PHE A 288 -17.97 -2.17 -6.02
CA PHE A 288 -18.43 -1.57 -4.78
C PHE A 288 -19.67 -2.26 -4.20
N LEU A 289 -20.66 -2.61 -5.03
CA LEU A 289 -21.87 -3.28 -4.54
C LEU A 289 -21.57 -4.64 -3.91
N MET A 290 -20.78 -5.45 -4.61
CA MET A 290 -20.46 -6.80 -4.14
C MET A 290 -19.53 -6.78 -2.92
N SER A 291 -18.50 -5.90 -2.90
CA SER A 291 -17.70 -5.70 -1.70
C SER A 291 -18.55 -5.23 -0.53
N ALA A 292 -19.42 -4.25 -0.75
CA ALA A 292 -20.33 -3.73 0.26
C ALA A 292 -21.23 -4.83 0.84
N SER A 293 -21.93 -5.57 -0.03
CA SER A 293 -22.84 -6.63 0.40
C SER A 293 -22.12 -7.70 1.21
N LEU A 294 -20.95 -8.16 0.72
CA LEU A 294 -20.19 -9.22 1.39
C LEU A 294 -19.58 -8.75 2.71
N PHE A 295 -19.10 -7.51 2.80
CA PHE A 295 -18.55 -6.95 4.04
C PHE A 295 -19.66 -6.72 5.09
N VAL A 296 -20.81 -6.18 4.66
CA VAL A 296 -21.95 -5.99 5.56
C VAL A 296 -22.51 -7.33 6.05
N VAL A 297 -22.73 -8.29 5.14
CA VAL A 297 -23.21 -9.64 5.51
C VAL A 297 -22.19 -10.32 6.43
N GLY A 298 -20.90 -10.28 6.11
CA GLY A 298 -19.85 -10.81 6.96
C GLY A 298 -19.84 -10.17 8.34
N GLY A 299 -20.03 -8.85 8.44
CA GLY A 299 -20.11 -8.15 9.71
C GLY A 299 -21.37 -8.52 10.54
N ILE A 300 -22.52 -8.69 9.91
CA ILE A 300 -23.76 -9.14 10.56
C ILE A 300 -23.62 -10.60 11.06
N LEU A 301 -22.94 -11.44 10.29
CA LEU A 301 -22.66 -12.83 10.64
C LEU A 301 -21.50 -12.98 11.64
N GLY A 302 -21.13 -11.94 12.36
CA GLY A 302 -20.00 -11.94 13.30
C GLY A 302 -20.04 -13.04 14.37
N ALA A 303 -21.23 -13.55 14.70
CA ALA A 303 -21.39 -14.71 15.58
C ALA A 303 -20.98 -16.06 14.93
N PHE A 304 -20.82 -16.10 13.59
CA PHE A 304 -20.36 -17.26 12.83
C PHE A 304 -19.00 -16.97 12.17
N PRO A 305 -17.88 -17.09 12.90
CA PRO A 305 -16.59 -16.57 12.48
C PRO A 305 -16.12 -17.08 11.10
N TRP A 306 -16.33 -18.36 10.80
CA TRP A 306 -15.96 -18.95 9.51
C TRP A 306 -16.76 -18.36 8.33
N LEU A 307 -18.04 -18.07 8.53
CA LEU A 307 -18.87 -17.43 7.50
C LEU A 307 -18.46 -15.98 7.28
N THR A 308 -18.13 -15.26 8.36
CA THR A 308 -17.56 -13.92 8.29
C THR A 308 -16.28 -13.91 7.46
N VAL A 309 -15.32 -14.78 7.77
CA VAL A 309 -14.06 -14.89 7.03
C VAL A 309 -14.31 -15.22 5.55
N LEU A 310 -15.22 -16.15 5.27
CA LEU A 310 -15.58 -16.50 3.88
C LEU A 310 -16.19 -15.31 3.13
N CYS A 311 -17.11 -14.57 3.76
CA CYS A 311 -17.69 -13.36 3.14
C CYS A 311 -16.63 -12.30 2.86
N LEU A 312 -15.74 -12.03 3.81
CA LEU A 312 -14.67 -11.07 3.65
C LEU A 312 -13.67 -11.51 2.55
N PHE A 313 -13.32 -12.79 2.53
CA PHE A 313 -12.46 -13.37 1.49
C PHE A 313 -13.09 -13.22 0.10
N CYS A 314 -14.37 -13.60 -0.07
CA CYS A 314 -15.07 -13.39 -1.33
C CYS A 314 -15.15 -11.89 -1.70
N GLY A 315 -15.40 -11.02 -0.69
CA GLY A 315 -15.41 -9.56 -0.88
C GLY A 315 -14.08 -9.00 -1.36
N SER A 316 -12.95 -9.58 -0.93
CA SER A 316 -11.62 -9.15 -1.32
C SER A 316 -11.34 -9.29 -2.83
N PHE A 317 -11.94 -10.25 -3.53
CA PHE A 317 -11.84 -10.36 -5.00
C PHE A 317 -12.48 -9.17 -5.70
N PHE A 318 -13.54 -8.60 -5.14
CA PHE A 318 -14.15 -7.38 -5.68
C PHE A 318 -13.34 -6.14 -5.33
N LEU A 319 -12.57 -6.14 -4.23
CA LEU A 319 -11.54 -5.11 -4.00
C LEU A 319 -10.43 -5.19 -5.05
N ILE A 320 -10.01 -6.39 -5.47
CA ILE A 320 -9.06 -6.55 -6.59
C ILE A 320 -9.65 -5.99 -7.89
N LEU A 321 -10.93 -6.25 -8.18
CA LEU A 321 -11.61 -5.65 -9.33
C LEU A 321 -11.59 -4.11 -9.24
N LEU A 322 -11.81 -3.55 -8.05
CA LEU A 322 -11.73 -2.11 -7.82
C LEU A 322 -10.30 -1.57 -7.97
N ASP A 323 -9.26 -2.34 -7.65
CA ASP A 323 -7.87 -1.94 -7.92
C ASP A 323 -7.63 -1.69 -9.42
N ILE A 324 -8.29 -2.46 -10.27
CA ILE A 324 -8.19 -2.31 -11.73
C ILE A 324 -9.02 -1.13 -12.22
N CYS A 325 -10.24 -0.92 -11.71
CA CYS A 325 -11.21 -0.03 -12.33
C CYS A 325 -11.50 1.27 -11.56
N ALA A 326 -11.34 1.32 -10.24
CA ALA A 326 -11.76 2.48 -9.44
C ALA A 326 -10.92 3.74 -9.66
N GLY A 327 -9.68 3.61 -10.14
CA GLY A 327 -8.83 4.74 -10.51
C GLY A 327 -9.13 5.32 -11.91
N LEU A 328 -9.79 4.55 -12.77
CA LEU A 328 -10.04 4.96 -14.16
C LEU A 328 -10.93 6.20 -14.29
N PRO A 329 -12.02 6.38 -13.51
CA PRO A 329 -12.83 7.60 -13.58
C PRO A 329 -12.01 8.87 -13.34
N PHE A 330 -11.06 8.84 -12.39
CA PHE A 330 -10.13 9.94 -12.16
C PHE A 330 -9.23 10.17 -13.37
N LEU A 331 -8.52 9.12 -13.83
CA LEU A 331 -7.57 9.21 -14.94
C LEU A 331 -8.22 9.72 -16.24
N MET A 332 -9.49 9.37 -16.46
CA MET A 332 -10.26 9.79 -17.64
C MET A 332 -10.83 11.20 -17.50
N ALA A 333 -10.97 11.73 -16.31
CA ALA A 333 -11.49 13.06 -16.03
C ALA A 333 -10.39 14.15 -16.06
N VAL A 334 -9.14 13.79 -15.76
CA VAL A 334 -8.03 14.74 -15.67
C VAL A 334 -7.63 15.27 -17.05
N LYS A 335 -7.57 16.61 -17.17
CA LYS A 335 -7.07 17.29 -18.38
C LYS A 335 -5.57 16.98 -18.59
N PRO A 336 -5.10 16.78 -19.84
CA PRO A 336 -3.70 16.47 -20.13
C PRO A 336 -2.70 17.48 -19.54
N SER A 337 -3.07 18.77 -19.52
CA SER A 337 -2.24 19.87 -18.99
C SER A 337 -2.11 19.87 -17.47
N GLU A 338 -2.98 19.19 -16.74
CA GLU A 338 -3.06 19.20 -15.27
C GLU A 338 -2.70 17.84 -14.64
N ARG A 339 -2.27 16.87 -15.47
CA ARG A 339 -2.08 15.49 -15.02
C ARG A 339 -1.10 15.36 -13.87
N THR A 340 0.00 16.10 -13.90
CA THR A 340 1.05 16.00 -12.88
C THR A 340 0.55 16.46 -11.53
N GLU A 341 -0.08 17.64 -11.48
CA GLU A 341 -0.57 18.25 -10.23
C GLU A 341 -1.74 17.45 -9.64
N MET A 342 -2.70 17.11 -10.48
CA MET A 342 -3.88 16.36 -10.04
C MET A 342 -3.53 14.94 -9.61
N SER A 343 -2.56 14.28 -10.25
CA SER A 343 -2.09 12.95 -9.85
C SER A 343 -1.36 12.98 -8.51
N ALA A 344 -0.64 14.07 -8.20
CA ALA A 344 0.00 14.25 -6.90
C ALA A 344 -1.04 14.30 -5.77
N ILE A 345 -2.13 15.06 -5.98
CA ILE A 345 -3.25 15.10 -5.02
C ILE A 345 -3.95 13.75 -4.95
N TYR A 346 -4.22 13.12 -6.10
CA TYR A 346 -4.85 11.81 -6.14
C TYR A 346 -4.10 10.76 -5.31
N SER A 347 -2.76 10.74 -5.36
CA SER A 347 -1.95 9.76 -4.64
C SER A 347 -2.11 9.81 -3.11
N SER A 348 -2.63 10.93 -2.57
CA SER A 348 -2.91 11.08 -1.14
C SER A 348 -3.99 10.12 -0.61
N PHE A 349 -4.75 9.44 -1.51
CA PHE A 349 -5.76 8.47 -1.08
C PHE A 349 -5.18 7.39 -0.15
N ARG A 350 -3.92 7.00 -0.34
CA ARG A 350 -3.24 5.98 0.48
C ARG A 350 -3.04 6.48 1.91
N ASP A 351 -2.52 7.68 2.03
CA ASP A 351 -2.21 8.28 3.33
C ASP A 351 -3.50 8.61 4.08
N VAL A 352 -4.49 9.14 3.37
CA VAL A 352 -5.82 9.43 3.95
C VAL A 352 -6.50 8.13 4.43
N SER A 353 -6.47 7.06 3.66
CA SER A 353 -7.07 5.79 4.08
C SER A 353 -6.32 5.15 5.25
N ALA A 354 -4.99 5.31 5.31
CA ALA A 354 -4.15 4.80 6.40
C ALA A 354 -4.43 5.50 7.75
N VAL A 355 -4.96 6.72 7.71
CA VAL A 355 -5.41 7.45 8.91
C VAL A 355 -6.90 7.22 9.16
N LEU A 356 -7.72 7.37 8.11
CA LEU A 356 -9.18 7.33 8.22
C LEU A 356 -9.69 5.95 8.69
N THR A 357 -9.13 4.86 8.17
CA THR A 357 -9.65 3.52 8.51
C THR A 357 -9.36 3.14 9.96
N PRO A 358 -8.12 3.23 10.49
CA PRO A 358 -7.90 2.95 11.89
C PRO A 358 -8.61 3.92 12.83
N GLY A 359 -8.73 5.20 12.45
CA GLY A 359 -9.48 6.19 13.22
C GLY A 359 -10.98 5.86 13.29
N ALA A 360 -11.60 5.53 12.16
CA ALA A 360 -12.98 5.08 12.12
C ALA A 360 -13.18 3.76 12.88
N ALA A 361 -12.26 2.82 12.73
CA ALA A 361 -12.30 1.55 13.43
C ALA A 361 -12.18 1.75 14.95
N TRP A 362 -11.30 2.63 15.41
CA TRP A 362 -11.22 2.98 16.82
C TRP A 362 -12.56 3.48 17.36
N LEU A 363 -13.21 4.43 16.68
CA LEU A 363 -14.53 4.94 17.08
C LEU A 363 -15.60 3.85 17.06
N VAL A 364 -15.62 2.99 16.04
CA VAL A 364 -16.56 1.87 15.94
C VAL A 364 -16.37 0.90 17.10
N LEU A 365 -15.13 0.59 17.47
CA LEU A 365 -14.82 -0.34 18.57
C LEU A 365 -15.18 0.17 19.96
N LEU A 366 -15.44 1.48 20.12
CA LEU A 366 -15.94 2.03 21.38
C LEU A 366 -17.42 1.66 21.63
N VAL A 367 -18.18 1.32 20.57
CA VAL A 367 -19.64 1.12 20.65
C VAL A 367 -20.09 -0.24 20.08
N SER A 368 -19.20 -0.97 19.39
CA SER A 368 -19.58 -2.23 18.76
C SER A 368 -18.39 -3.23 18.73
N PRO A 369 -18.67 -4.53 18.57
CA PRO A 369 -17.60 -5.52 18.39
C PRO A 369 -16.84 -5.30 17.09
N ILE A 370 -15.71 -5.99 16.93
CA ILE A 370 -14.83 -5.88 15.75
C ILE A 370 -15.55 -6.11 14.40
N SER A 371 -16.60 -6.94 14.38
CA SER A 371 -17.44 -7.16 13.19
C SER A 371 -18.13 -5.88 12.69
N GLY A 372 -18.35 -4.89 13.57
CA GLY A 372 -18.86 -3.57 13.20
C GLY A 372 -17.95 -2.81 12.25
N ILE A 373 -16.65 -3.05 12.29
CA ILE A 373 -15.68 -2.43 11.34
C ILE A 373 -15.98 -2.87 9.91
N PHE A 374 -16.34 -4.15 9.72
CA PHE A 374 -16.68 -4.68 8.39
C PHE A 374 -18.00 -4.08 7.88
N ILE A 375 -18.98 -3.89 8.78
CA ILE A 375 -20.25 -3.18 8.45
C ILE A 375 -19.95 -1.74 8.04
N ALA A 376 -19.10 -1.04 8.78
CA ALA A 376 -18.71 0.35 8.46
C ALA A 376 -17.98 0.45 7.11
N ALA A 377 -17.02 -0.46 6.85
CA ALA A 377 -16.32 -0.53 5.57
C ALA A 377 -17.28 -0.86 4.41
N GLY A 378 -18.19 -1.80 4.61
CA GLY A 378 -19.25 -2.12 3.65
C GLY A 378 -20.20 -0.95 3.41
N GLY A 379 -20.57 -0.20 4.46
CA GLY A 379 -21.35 1.04 4.37
C GLY A 379 -20.65 2.12 3.53
N ALA A 380 -19.35 2.31 3.74
CA ALA A 380 -18.55 3.21 2.90
C ALA A 380 -18.56 2.77 1.41
N CYS A 381 -18.45 1.46 1.15
CA CYS A 381 -18.58 0.91 -0.20
C CYS A 381 -19.97 1.15 -0.82
N LEU A 382 -21.08 1.12 -0.02
CA LEU A 382 -22.42 1.48 -0.50
C LEU A 382 -22.51 2.96 -0.91
N ILE A 383 -21.87 3.86 -0.15
CA ILE A 383 -21.78 5.27 -0.52
C ILE A 383 -21.05 5.42 -1.85
N ALA A 384 -19.92 4.74 -2.03
CA ALA A 384 -19.19 4.76 -3.30
C ALA A 384 -20.01 4.17 -4.47
N TRP A 385 -20.75 3.10 -4.20
CA TRP A 385 -21.68 2.54 -5.19
C TRP A 385 -22.76 3.55 -5.60
N HIS A 386 -23.34 4.27 -4.67
CA HIS A 386 -24.32 5.33 -4.97
C HIS A 386 -23.70 6.44 -5.81
N ILE A 387 -22.55 6.98 -5.41
CA ILE A 387 -21.81 8.02 -6.16
C ILE A 387 -21.46 7.52 -7.58
N SER A 388 -21.06 6.25 -7.72
CA SER A 388 -20.74 5.66 -9.02
C SER A 388 -21.93 5.59 -10.00
N GLY A 389 -23.15 5.71 -9.48
CA GLY A 389 -24.35 5.88 -10.28
C GLY A 389 -24.35 7.13 -11.17
N GLN A 390 -23.64 8.18 -10.76
CA GLN A 390 -23.51 9.45 -11.47
C GLN A 390 -22.47 9.39 -12.62
N LEU A 391 -21.65 8.34 -12.69
CA LEU A 391 -20.71 8.16 -13.79
C LEU A 391 -21.44 7.98 -15.12
N HIS A 392 -20.86 8.53 -16.20
CA HIS A 392 -21.45 8.40 -17.53
C HIS A 392 -21.62 6.93 -17.95
N PRO A 393 -22.81 6.50 -18.44
CA PRO A 393 -23.09 5.10 -18.76
C PRO A 393 -22.11 4.44 -19.73
N ARG A 394 -21.58 5.20 -20.68
CA ARG A 394 -20.62 4.74 -21.70
C ARG A 394 -19.16 4.97 -21.30
N LEU A 395 -18.86 5.27 -20.04
CA LEU A 395 -17.49 5.50 -19.60
C LEU A 395 -16.64 4.24 -19.84
N GLY A 396 -15.62 4.33 -20.71
CA GLY A 396 -14.75 3.22 -21.08
C GLY A 396 -15.39 2.13 -21.96
N ALA A 397 -16.61 2.30 -22.44
CA ALA A 397 -17.22 1.38 -23.40
C ALA A 397 -16.51 1.47 -24.77
N LYS A 398 -16.32 0.32 -25.44
CA LYS A 398 -15.83 0.31 -26.82
C LYS A 398 -16.77 1.13 -27.69
N ARG A 399 -16.23 2.10 -28.42
CA ARG A 399 -16.98 2.76 -29.50
C ARG A 399 -17.35 1.68 -30.52
N MET A 400 -18.63 1.39 -30.71
CA MET A 400 -19.06 0.66 -31.91
C MET A 400 -18.61 1.50 -33.10
N ARG A 401 -17.73 0.96 -33.94
CA ARG A 401 -17.52 1.56 -35.27
C ARG A 401 -18.87 1.48 -35.95
N PRO A 402 -19.38 2.57 -36.51
CA PRO A 402 -20.51 2.47 -37.42
C PRO A 402 -20.11 1.53 -38.58
N ALA A 403 -21.00 0.57 -38.84
CA ALA A 403 -20.84 -0.38 -39.93
C ALA A 403 -20.77 0.33 -41.27
#